data_a6d7f2de5b15ddc4f7a8e866fc6f304c
#
_entry.id   a6d7f2de5b15ddc4f7a8e866fc6f304c
#
_cell.length_a   1.000
_cell.length_b   1.000
_cell.length_c   1.000
_cell.angle_alpha   90.00
_cell.angle_beta   90.00
_cell.angle_gamma   90.00
#
_symmetry.space_group_name_H-M   'P 1'
#
loop_
_entity.id
_entity.type
_entity.pdbx_description
1 polymer ?
#
loop_
_entity_poly.entity_id
_entity_poly.type
_entity_poly.pdbx_seq_one_letter_code
_entity_poly.pdbx_strand_id
1 'polypeptide(L)'
;MLSSFDDFPIHQTSQPVARTGSSDLNHYDRYFFNGYTRDTRLYFAAAMGLYPNRHIADASFSVVVDGGTADARQINVHASRRAPNDRGDANQVGPIVVEVLDPLSALRLTVESPEHGIRCDLTFVRRSAPLEEPHFFHQVGQRVVMDSTRMTQFGTWEGW
;
A
#
# COMPACT_ATOMS: atom_id res chain seq x y z
N MET A 1 -10.47 -16.89 2.84
CA MET A 1 -11.08 -16.77 1.47
C MET A 1 -11.17 -15.29 1.13
N LEU A 2 -10.57 -14.88 0.03
CA LEU A 2 -10.56 -13.49 -0.43
C LEU A 2 -11.95 -13.02 -0.86
N SER A 3 -12.21 -11.76 -0.65
CA SER A 3 -13.42 -11.03 -1.00
C SER A 3 -13.09 -9.69 -1.65
N SER A 4 -14.08 -9.05 -2.25
CA SER A 4 -13.90 -7.70 -2.84
C SER A 4 -13.47 -6.62 -1.83
N PHE A 5 -13.53 -6.89 -0.54
CA PHE A 5 -13.11 -5.94 0.50
C PHE A 5 -11.63 -5.99 0.83
N ASP A 6 -10.91 -7.06 0.41
CA ASP A 6 -9.51 -7.26 0.76
C ASP A 6 -8.55 -6.23 0.13
N ASP A 7 -8.98 -5.52 -0.91
CA ASP A 7 -8.25 -4.37 -1.46
C ASP A 7 -8.45 -3.07 -0.66
N PHE A 8 -9.32 -3.05 0.35
CA PHE A 8 -9.58 -1.85 1.13
C PHE A 8 -9.00 -1.96 2.54
N PRO A 9 -8.25 -0.93 3.02
CA PRO A 9 -7.66 -1.01 4.35
C PRO A 9 -8.71 -0.97 5.46
N ILE A 10 -8.43 -1.68 6.56
CA ILE A 10 -9.30 -1.79 7.73
C ILE A 10 -10.71 -2.25 7.36
N HIS A 11 -10.78 -3.30 6.55
CA HIS A 11 -12.05 -3.88 6.08
C HIS A 11 -12.64 -4.92 7.04
N GLN A 12 -11.92 -5.33 8.09
CA GLN A 12 -12.29 -6.41 9.02
C GLN A 12 -13.52 -6.08 9.87
N THR A 13 -13.94 -4.83 9.90
CA THR A 13 -15.17 -4.38 10.56
C THR A 13 -16.02 -3.51 9.64
N SER A 14 -17.32 -3.48 9.87
CA SER A 14 -18.25 -2.55 9.18
C SER A 14 -18.20 -1.12 9.73
N GLN A 15 -17.43 -0.89 10.80
CA GLN A 15 -17.31 0.40 11.46
C GLN A 15 -16.42 1.36 10.67
N PRO A 16 -16.45 2.67 10.94
CA PRO A 16 -15.46 3.62 10.44
C PRO A 16 -14.02 3.18 10.72
N VAL A 17 -13.08 3.58 9.88
CA VAL A 17 -11.66 3.23 9.99
C VAL A 17 -11.06 3.48 11.37
N ALA A 18 -11.54 4.52 12.08
CA ALA A 18 -11.10 4.83 13.43
C ALA A 18 -11.51 3.78 14.49
N ARG A 19 -12.36 2.81 14.14
CA ARG A 19 -12.85 1.77 15.06
C ARG A 19 -12.49 0.39 14.52
N THR A 20 -11.33 -0.07 14.91
CA THR A 20 -10.82 -1.39 14.49
C THR A 20 -11.35 -2.50 15.40
N GLY A 21 -11.23 -3.73 14.94
CA GLY A 21 -11.54 -4.93 15.74
C GLY A 21 -10.49 -5.24 16.82
N SER A 22 -9.41 -4.46 16.94
CA SER A 22 -8.32 -4.67 17.90
C SER A 22 -8.01 -3.37 18.64
N SER A 23 -7.71 -3.46 19.94
CA SER A 23 -7.21 -2.34 20.76
C SER A 23 -5.67 -2.27 20.80
N ASP A 24 -4.95 -3.17 20.12
CA ASP A 24 -3.49 -3.13 20.08
C ASP A 24 -3.01 -1.86 19.35
N LEU A 25 -2.08 -1.13 19.99
CA LEU A 25 -1.50 0.08 19.41
C LEU A 25 -0.78 -0.16 18.08
N ASN A 26 -0.33 -1.39 17.85
CA ASN A 26 0.37 -1.76 16.63
C ASN A 26 -0.57 -2.35 15.57
N HIS A 27 -1.89 -2.37 15.81
CA HIS A 27 -2.84 -2.77 14.79
C HIS A 27 -2.72 -1.85 13.59
N TYR A 28 -2.49 -2.42 12.42
CA TYR A 28 -2.36 -1.69 11.16
C TYR A 28 -2.88 -2.51 9.98
N ASP A 29 -3.18 -1.82 8.92
CA ASP A 29 -3.40 -2.38 7.59
C ASP A 29 -2.60 -1.58 6.57
N ARG A 30 -2.11 -2.25 5.48
CA ARG A 30 -1.12 -1.62 4.62
C ARG A 30 -1.17 -2.13 3.19
N TYR A 31 -1.08 -1.21 2.24
CA TYR A 31 -0.64 -1.51 0.88
C TYR A 31 0.88 -1.58 0.79
N PHE A 32 1.35 -2.47 -0.05
CA PHE A 32 2.72 -2.48 -0.53
C PHE A 32 2.75 -2.86 -2.01
N PHE A 33 3.29 -1.99 -2.82
CA PHE A 33 3.41 -2.17 -4.26
C PHE A 33 4.86 -2.07 -4.69
N ASN A 34 5.21 -2.79 -5.73
CA ASN A 34 6.47 -2.60 -6.44
C ASN A 34 6.29 -2.91 -7.93
N GLY A 35 7.20 -2.40 -8.72
CA GLY A 35 7.24 -2.64 -10.15
C GLY A 35 8.58 -2.27 -10.76
N TYR A 36 8.85 -2.82 -11.92
CA TYR A 36 10.08 -2.55 -12.68
C TYR A 36 9.82 -2.66 -14.18
N THR A 37 10.60 -1.91 -14.95
CA THR A 37 10.59 -2.01 -16.41
C THR A 37 11.35 -3.26 -16.88
N ARG A 38 11.03 -3.75 -18.08
CA ARG A 38 11.67 -4.96 -18.64
C ARG A 38 13.18 -4.81 -18.82
N ASP A 39 13.64 -3.60 -19.08
CA ASP A 39 15.08 -3.28 -19.20
C ASP A 39 15.76 -3.05 -17.84
N THR A 40 14.99 -3.18 -16.74
CA THR A 40 15.43 -2.99 -15.34
C THR A 40 15.99 -1.60 -15.01
N ARG A 41 15.81 -0.62 -15.90
CA ARG A 41 16.31 0.75 -15.68
C ARG A 41 15.42 1.56 -14.73
N LEU A 42 14.15 1.18 -14.56
CA LEU A 42 13.26 1.78 -13.59
C LEU A 42 12.73 0.72 -12.64
N TYR A 43 12.82 1.01 -11.36
CA TYR A 43 12.19 0.24 -10.28
C TYR A 43 11.47 1.22 -9.36
N PHE A 44 10.27 0.89 -8.92
CA PHE A 44 9.60 1.64 -7.85
C PHE A 44 9.09 0.72 -6.76
N ALA A 45 8.93 1.29 -5.57
CA ALA A 45 8.18 0.72 -4.47
C ALA A 45 7.30 1.79 -3.84
N ALA A 46 6.10 1.41 -3.45
CA ALA A 46 5.17 2.28 -2.75
C ALA A 46 4.54 1.54 -1.57
N ALA A 47 4.31 2.25 -0.48
CA ALA A 47 3.60 1.74 0.68
C ALA A 47 2.65 2.81 1.22
N MET A 48 1.51 2.37 1.75
CA MET A 48 0.59 3.24 2.48
C MET A 48 0.02 2.45 3.65
N GLY A 49 0.21 2.95 4.87
CA GLY A 49 -0.20 2.30 6.09
C GLY A 49 -1.21 3.12 6.90
N LEU A 50 -2.19 2.43 7.45
CA LEU A 50 -3.15 2.97 8.41
C LEU A 50 -2.92 2.33 9.77
N TYR A 51 -2.71 3.15 10.78
CA TYR A 51 -2.50 2.76 12.18
C TYR A 51 -3.55 3.43 13.06
N PRO A 52 -4.81 2.95 13.04
CA PRO A 52 -5.95 3.65 13.64
C PRO A 52 -5.78 3.92 15.13
N ASN A 53 -5.27 2.95 15.90
CA ASN A 53 -5.08 3.07 17.35
C ASN A 53 -3.91 4.01 17.73
N ARG A 54 -3.09 4.43 16.75
CA ARG A 54 -2.08 5.48 16.87
C ARG A 54 -2.52 6.80 16.27
N HIS A 55 -3.68 6.83 15.61
CA HIS A 55 -4.19 7.98 14.86
C HIS A 55 -3.23 8.48 13.77
N ILE A 56 -2.52 7.56 13.12
CA ILE A 56 -1.53 7.86 12.08
C ILE A 56 -1.92 7.13 10.79
N ALA A 57 -1.72 7.83 9.67
CA ALA A 57 -1.58 7.26 8.34
C ALA A 57 -0.27 7.76 7.75
N ASP A 58 0.48 6.87 7.10
CA ASP A 58 1.72 7.21 6.40
C ASP A 58 1.75 6.63 5.00
N ALA A 59 2.56 7.22 4.13
CA ALA A 59 2.84 6.67 2.81
C ALA A 59 4.25 7.02 2.36
N SER A 60 4.79 6.17 1.52
CA SER A 60 6.06 6.38 0.86
C SER A 60 5.99 5.93 -0.60
N PHE A 61 6.74 6.64 -1.44
CA PHE A 61 7.02 6.24 -2.82
C PHE A 61 8.51 6.42 -3.07
N SER A 62 9.15 5.38 -3.55
CA SER A 62 10.56 5.38 -3.89
C SER A 62 10.73 4.92 -5.32
N VAL A 63 11.51 5.63 -6.11
CA VAL A 63 11.83 5.24 -7.47
C VAL A 63 13.32 5.30 -7.72
N VAL A 64 13.85 4.28 -8.36
CA VAL A 64 15.20 4.25 -8.93
C VAL A 64 15.06 4.42 -10.43
N VAL A 65 15.74 5.41 -10.98
CA VAL A 65 15.85 5.65 -12.42
C VAL A 65 17.28 5.39 -12.88
N ASP A 66 17.43 5.02 -14.13
CA ASP A 66 18.71 4.63 -14.74
C ASP A 66 19.45 3.52 -13.98
N GLY A 67 18.69 2.61 -13.37
CA GLY A 67 19.20 1.47 -12.62
C GLY A 67 20.22 0.66 -13.44
N GLY A 68 21.26 0.17 -12.78
CA GLY A 68 22.34 -0.58 -13.41
C GLY A 68 23.34 0.27 -14.21
N THR A 69 23.25 1.60 -14.17
CA THR A 69 24.18 2.52 -14.81
C THR A 69 24.93 3.39 -13.79
N ALA A 70 25.97 4.12 -14.24
CA ALA A 70 26.68 5.07 -13.39
C ALA A 70 25.82 6.29 -13.02
N ASP A 71 24.75 6.55 -13.78
CA ASP A 71 23.82 7.67 -13.57
C ASP A 71 22.61 7.27 -12.71
N ALA A 72 22.61 6.06 -12.15
CA ALA A 72 21.52 5.57 -11.31
C ALA A 72 21.27 6.51 -10.12
N ARG A 73 20.00 6.89 -9.93
CA ARG A 73 19.59 7.75 -8.83
C ARG A 73 18.28 7.24 -8.21
N GLN A 74 18.16 7.45 -6.92
CA GLN A 74 16.95 7.16 -6.17
C GLN A 74 16.29 8.47 -5.74
N ILE A 75 14.97 8.53 -5.87
CA ILE A 75 14.15 9.62 -5.40
C ILE A 75 13.11 9.04 -4.45
N ASN A 76 12.89 9.70 -3.31
CA ASN A 76 11.97 9.24 -2.28
C ASN A 76 10.98 10.35 -1.94
N VAL A 77 9.72 9.99 -1.81
CA VAL A 77 8.64 10.83 -1.31
C VAL A 77 8.06 10.17 -0.07
N HIS A 78 7.98 10.89 1.04
CA HIS A 78 7.39 10.41 2.29
C HIS A 78 6.36 11.41 2.77
N ALA A 79 5.23 10.91 3.25
CA ALA A 79 4.20 11.74 3.86
C ALA A 79 3.58 11.00 5.04
N SER A 80 3.09 11.79 6.00
CA SER A 80 2.29 11.28 7.10
C SER A 80 1.21 12.30 7.46
N ARG A 81 0.11 11.79 7.97
CA ARG A 81 -1.00 12.62 8.45
C ARG A 81 -1.71 11.94 9.61
N ARG A 82 -2.63 12.66 10.25
CA ARG A 82 -3.59 12.04 11.15
C ARG A 82 -4.44 11.03 10.37
N ALA A 83 -4.62 9.84 10.93
CA ALA A 83 -5.47 8.82 10.31
C ALA A 83 -6.88 9.36 10.09
N PRO A 84 -7.49 9.13 8.92
CA PRO A 84 -8.86 9.53 8.66
C PRO A 84 -9.84 8.73 9.51
N ASN A 85 -11.03 9.29 9.70
CA ASN A 85 -12.12 8.56 10.32
C ASN A 85 -12.87 7.69 9.30
N ASP A 86 -12.96 8.17 8.07
CA ASP A 86 -13.78 7.59 7.02
C ASP A 86 -12.96 6.82 6.00
N ARG A 87 -13.58 5.79 5.39
CA ARG A 87 -12.92 4.96 4.37
C ARG A 87 -12.65 5.72 3.08
N GLY A 88 -13.49 6.71 2.74
CA GLY A 88 -13.31 7.52 1.54
C GLY A 88 -11.97 8.25 1.50
N ASP A 89 -11.48 8.67 2.66
CA ASP A 89 -10.20 9.39 2.79
C ASP A 89 -9.02 8.46 3.13
N ALA A 90 -9.28 7.16 3.33
CA ALA A 90 -8.27 6.23 3.83
C ALA A 90 -7.10 6.01 2.87
N ASN A 91 -7.35 6.19 1.57
CA ASN A 91 -6.43 5.83 0.49
C ASN A 91 -5.61 7.01 -0.04
N GLN A 92 -5.52 8.11 0.72
CA GLN A 92 -4.68 9.25 0.37
C GLN A 92 -3.84 9.71 1.56
N VAL A 93 -2.54 9.83 1.36
CA VAL A 93 -1.61 10.43 2.33
C VAL A 93 -0.65 11.36 1.60
N GLY A 94 -0.81 12.66 1.83
CA GLY A 94 -0.07 13.69 1.11
C GLY A 94 -0.25 13.58 -0.41
N PRO A 95 0.85 13.51 -1.17
CA PRO A 95 0.81 13.44 -2.63
C PRO A 95 0.53 12.05 -3.19
N ILE A 96 0.41 11.03 -2.33
CA ILE A 96 0.28 9.62 -2.72
C ILE A 96 -1.16 9.18 -2.56
N VAL A 97 -1.75 8.65 -3.63
CA VAL A 97 -3.15 8.17 -3.65
C VAL A 97 -3.19 6.76 -4.24
N VAL A 98 -3.97 5.89 -3.60
CA VAL A 98 -4.30 4.55 -4.10
C VAL A 98 -5.81 4.50 -4.38
N GLU A 99 -6.19 4.11 -5.57
CA GLU A 99 -7.58 3.93 -5.98
C GLU A 99 -7.84 2.49 -6.36
N VAL A 100 -8.88 1.88 -5.80
CA VAL A 100 -9.36 0.56 -6.20
C VAL A 100 -10.31 0.74 -7.38
N LEU A 101 -9.86 0.38 -8.57
CA LEU A 101 -10.66 0.50 -9.81
C LEU A 101 -11.61 -0.68 -9.99
N ASP A 102 -11.10 -1.88 -9.75
CA ASP A 102 -11.85 -3.13 -9.78
C ASP A 102 -11.28 -4.06 -8.70
N PRO A 103 -12.05 -4.35 -7.64
CA PRO A 103 -11.55 -5.13 -6.52
C PRO A 103 -10.94 -6.46 -6.93
N LEU A 104 -9.77 -6.77 -6.37
CA LEU A 104 -8.95 -7.95 -6.66
C LEU A 104 -8.46 -8.05 -8.11
N SER A 105 -8.57 -6.97 -8.90
CA SER A 105 -8.25 -6.98 -10.33
C SER A 105 -7.42 -5.79 -10.78
N ALA A 106 -7.80 -4.58 -10.39
CA ALA A 106 -7.15 -3.37 -10.87
C ALA A 106 -7.08 -2.27 -9.80
N LEU A 107 -5.91 -1.65 -9.71
CA LEU A 107 -5.60 -0.55 -8.80
C LEU A 107 -4.94 0.59 -9.58
N ARG A 108 -5.09 1.80 -9.11
CA ARG A 108 -4.37 2.97 -9.61
C ARG A 108 -3.55 3.59 -8.48
N LEU A 109 -2.30 3.88 -8.76
CA LEU A 109 -1.38 4.59 -7.88
C LEU A 109 -0.99 5.90 -8.53
N THR A 110 -1.29 7.02 -7.88
CA THR A 110 -0.85 8.34 -8.34
C THR A 110 0.05 8.98 -7.31
N VAL A 111 1.08 9.68 -7.78
CA VAL A 111 1.98 10.49 -6.95
C VAL A 111 2.17 11.84 -7.62
N GLU A 112 1.85 12.92 -6.90
CA GLU A 112 1.96 14.28 -7.39
C GLU A 112 2.85 15.10 -6.45
N SER A 113 4.17 15.03 -6.66
CA SER A 113 5.20 15.65 -5.80
C SER A 113 6.22 16.44 -6.63
N PRO A 114 5.83 17.63 -7.17
CA PRO A 114 6.71 18.45 -7.99
C PRO A 114 7.99 18.87 -7.29
N GLU A 115 7.96 19.08 -5.97
CA GLU A 115 9.11 19.46 -5.15
C GLU A 115 10.20 18.36 -5.12
N HIS A 116 9.82 17.10 -5.35
CA HIS A 116 10.75 15.99 -5.50
C HIS A 116 11.01 15.63 -6.99
N GLY A 117 10.39 16.38 -7.90
CA GLY A 117 10.49 16.12 -9.34
C GLY A 117 9.77 14.84 -9.79
N ILE A 118 8.73 14.44 -9.04
CA ILE A 118 7.96 13.22 -9.34
C ILE A 118 6.52 13.57 -9.67
N ARG A 119 6.08 13.01 -10.78
CA ARG A 119 4.70 12.82 -11.14
C ARG A 119 4.54 11.43 -11.71
N CYS A 120 3.59 10.65 -11.22
CA CYS A 120 3.26 9.39 -11.85
C CYS A 120 1.77 9.07 -11.73
N ASP A 121 1.30 8.30 -12.69
CA ASP A 121 -0.04 7.77 -12.77
C ASP A 121 0.07 6.34 -13.33
N LEU A 122 -0.04 5.38 -12.43
CA LEU A 122 0.22 3.97 -12.71
C LEU A 122 -1.03 3.15 -12.45
N THR A 123 -1.46 2.39 -13.42
CA THR A 123 -2.56 1.43 -13.30
C THR A 123 -1.99 0.01 -13.25
N PHE A 124 -2.32 -0.70 -12.18
CA PHE A 124 -2.07 -2.13 -12.05
C PHE A 124 -3.24 -2.92 -12.60
N VAL A 125 -2.93 -3.95 -13.38
CA VAL A 125 -3.90 -4.97 -13.80
C VAL A 125 -3.33 -6.34 -13.51
N ARG A 126 -4.06 -7.16 -12.76
CA ARG A 126 -3.64 -8.51 -12.41
C ARG A 126 -3.53 -9.40 -13.65
N ARG A 127 -2.61 -10.35 -13.62
CA ARG A 127 -2.40 -11.38 -14.64
C ARG A 127 -2.83 -12.78 -14.19
N SER A 128 -2.98 -12.98 -12.89
CA SER A 128 -3.42 -14.23 -12.27
C SER A 128 -4.43 -13.95 -11.17
N ALA A 129 -5.12 -14.97 -10.70
CA ALA A 129 -5.94 -14.84 -9.50
C ALA A 129 -5.09 -14.36 -8.32
N PRO A 130 -5.62 -13.49 -7.44
CA PRO A 130 -4.94 -13.09 -6.23
C PRO A 130 -4.72 -14.30 -5.32
N LEU A 131 -3.61 -14.27 -4.58
CA LEU A 131 -3.21 -15.33 -3.67
C LEU A 131 -3.42 -14.87 -2.23
N GLU A 132 -4.25 -15.58 -1.47
CA GLU A 132 -4.29 -15.47 -0.01
C GLU A 132 -3.08 -16.23 0.54
N GLU A 133 -2.17 -15.52 1.21
CA GLU A 133 -1.02 -16.14 1.84
C GLU A 133 -1.44 -16.92 3.12
N PRO A 134 -0.67 -17.92 3.54
CA PRO A 134 -0.94 -18.58 4.80
C PRO A 134 -1.01 -17.60 5.97
N HIS A 135 -2.00 -17.79 6.83
CA HIS A 135 -2.14 -17.01 8.05
C HIS A 135 -0.89 -17.12 8.91
N PHE A 136 -0.35 -15.97 9.31
CA PHE A 136 0.82 -15.89 10.16
C PHE A 136 0.42 -15.46 11.58
N PHE A 137 0.72 -16.32 12.54
CA PHE A 137 0.47 -16.07 13.96
C PHE A 137 1.77 -16.25 14.74
N HIS A 138 2.12 -15.25 15.54
CA HIS A 138 3.27 -15.34 16.45
C HIS A 138 2.95 -14.72 17.80
N GLN A 139 3.21 -15.49 18.86
CA GLN A 139 2.95 -15.10 20.24
C GLN A 139 4.21 -15.23 21.08
N VAL A 140 4.46 -14.26 21.95
CA VAL A 140 5.54 -14.28 22.95
C VAL A 140 4.91 -14.15 24.34
N GLY A 141 4.98 -15.22 25.13
CA GLY A 141 4.25 -15.31 26.40
C GLY A 141 2.74 -15.22 26.17
N GLN A 142 2.08 -14.22 26.79
CA GLN A 142 0.65 -13.97 26.61
C GLN A 142 0.36 -12.87 25.57
N ARG A 143 1.40 -12.30 24.97
CA ARG A 143 1.24 -11.22 24.00
C ARG A 143 1.28 -11.76 22.58
N VAL A 144 0.24 -11.50 21.82
CA VAL A 144 0.24 -11.70 20.36
C VAL A 144 1.09 -10.59 19.75
N VAL A 145 2.16 -10.97 19.06
CA VAL A 145 3.10 -10.05 18.42
C VAL A 145 2.75 -9.86 16.94
N MET A 146 2.25 -10.92 16.30
CA MET A 146 1.81 -10.90 14.91
C MET A 146 0.59 -11.81 14.77
N ASP A 147 -0.41 -11.29 14.09
CA ASP A 147 -1.66 -11.97 13.74
C ASP A 147 -2.14 -11.36 12.43
N SER A 148 -1.77 -11.98 11.30
CA SER A 148 -2.01 -11.37 9.99
C SER A 148 -2.17 -12.39 8.88
N THR A 149 -2.99 -12.02 7.91
CA THR A 149 -3.06 -12.68 6.60
C THR A 149 -2.75 -11.63 5.55
N ARG A 150 -1.93 -11.97 4.57
CA ARG A 150 -1.60 -11.09 3.45
C ARG A 150 -2.22 -11.63 2.18
N MET A 151 -2.57 -10.71 1.30
CA MET A 151 -2.94 -11.00 -0.07
C MET A 151 -1.84 -10.51 -1.00
N THR A 152 -1.47 -11.34 -1.96
CA THR A 152 -0.49 -11.00 -3.00
C THR A 152 -1.14 -11.07 -4.38
N GLN A 153 -0.90 -10.05 -5.19
CA GLN A 153 -1.34 -9.97 -6.57
C GLN A 153 -0.13 -9.82 -7.51
N PHE A 154 -0.16 -10.55 -8.62
CA PHE A 154 0.83 -10.45 -9.68
C PHE A 154 0.19 -9.88 -10.94
N GLY A 155 0.82 -8.88 -11.53
CA GLY A 155 0.25 -8.19 -12.68
C GLY A 155 1.24 -7.32 -13.42
N THR A 156 0.70 -6.42 -14.20
CA THR A 156 1.45 -5.39 -14.92
C THR A 156 1.03 -4.01 -14.44
N TRP A 157 2.01 -3.13 -14.37
CA TRP A 157 1.81 -1.69 -14.20
C TRP A 157 1.93 -1.02 -15.56
N GLU A 158 0.99 -0.14 -15.89
CA GLU A 158 1.00 0.70 -17.08
C GLU A 158 0.75 2.15 -16.69
N GLY A 159 1.40 3.08 -17.39
CA GLY A 159 1.26 4.50 -17.12
C GLY A 159 2.55 5.29 -17.37
N TRP A 160 2.70 6.38 -16.66
CA TRP A 160 3.84 7.30 -16.78
C TRP A 160 4.27 7.85 -15.43
#